data_56f0997e0cafdbd110d638a65134500a
#
_entry.id   56f0997e0cafdbd110d638a65134500a
#
_cell.length_a   1.000
_cell.length_b   1.000
_cell.length_c   1.000
_cell.angle_alpha   90.00
_cell.angle_beta   90.00
_cell.angle_gamma   90.00
#
_symmetry.space_group_name_H-M   'P 1'
#
loop_
_entity.id
_entity.type
_entity.pdbx_description
1 polymer ?
#
loop_
_entity_poly.entity_id
_entity_poly.type
_entity_poly.pdbx_seq_one_letter_code
_entity_poly.pdbx_strand_id
1 'polypeptide(L)'
;ATERSKKMNFNNVVLGVVFVFYAFWPLTPLTTMSLCKDTLFTICILIATIMLFHLLKEPEMFWKKKRNRVGLIVIFILQGLFRNNGLYLLLVAFPFILLLGKGFRKRIFISFLIPILFLGVFIPKVVFNITQIAPGSEKEMLSVPLQQTARLLKEHENDVTQKDKKIIETTMCPGSDYHILIERYDPRSSDPVKALYNIKQTSGQR
;
A
#
# COMPACT_ATOMS: atom_id res chain seq x y z
N ALA A 1 39.43 10.70 -17.46
CA ALA A 1 39.49 9.26 -17.21
C ALA A 1 38.06 8.72 -17.21
N THR A 2 37.74 8.02 -18.28
CA THR A 2 36.42 7.41 -18.53
C THR A 2 36.34 6.17 -17.64
N GLU A 3 35.75 6.33 -16.43
CA GLU A 3 35.35 5.18 -15.64
C GLU A 3 34.17 4.52 -16.35
N ARG A 4 34.48 3.46 -17.04
CA ARG A 4 33.53 2.57 -17.72
C ARG A 4 32.54 2.08 -16.67
N SER A 5 31.31 2.56 -16.71
CA SER A 5 30.19 2.01 -15.95
C SER A 5 30.29 0.49 -15.96
N LYS A 6 30.57 -0.12 -14.80
CA LYS A 6 30.51 -1.57 -14.63
C LYS A 6 29.06 -1.99 -14.87
N LYS A 7 28.71 -2.29 -16.11
CA LYS A 7 27.47 -3.01 -16.42
C LYS A 7 27.51 -4.29 -15.61
N MET A 8 26.50 -4.49 -14.77
CA MET A 8 26.29 -5.79 -14.14
C MET A 8 25.97 -6.76 -15.28
N ASN A 9 26.97 -7.57 -15.66
CA ASN A 9 26.78 -8.66 -16.61
C ASN A 9 26.03 -9.77 -15.87
N PHE A 10 24.70 -9.71 -15.89
CA PHE A 10 23.92 -10.89 -15.59
C PHE A 10 24.11 -11.91 -16.71
N ASN A 11 24.40 -13.15 -16.33
CA ASN A 11 24.44 -14.24 -17.30
C ASN A 11 23.06 -14.34 -17.99
N ASN A 12 23.05 -14.30 -19.31
CA ASN A 12 21.82 -14.37 -20.11
C ASN A 12 20.98 -15.61 -19.78
N VAL A 13 21.62 -16.70 -19.35
CA VAL A 13 20.91 -17.90 -18.89
C VAL A 13 20.11 -17.61 -17.62
N VAL A 14 20.69 -16.93 -16.64
CA VAL A 14 19.99 -16.54 -15.40
C VAL A 14 18.80 -15.62 -15.72
N LEU A 15 18.99 -14.64 -16.59
CA LEU A 15 17.91 -13.77 -17.05
C LEU A 15 16.80 -14.55 -17.75
N GLY A 16 17.15 -15.52 -18.61
CA GLY A 16 16.22 -16.40 -19.27
C GLY A 16 15.40 -17.25 -18.28
N VAL A 17 16.07 -17.86 -17.30
CA VAL A 17 15.41 -18.66 -16.23
C VAL A 17 14.45 -17.80 -15.42
N VAL A 18 14.87 -16.61 -14.99
CA VAL A 18 14.02 -15.68 -14.23
C VAL A 18 12.82 -15.26 -15.07
N PHE A 19 13.02 -14.94 -16.35
CA PHE A 19 11.93 -14.58 -17.27
C PHE A 19 10.92 -15.71 -17.41
N VAL A 20 11.38 -16.93 -17.70
CA VAL A 20 10.53 -18.12 -17.84
C VAL A 20 9.77 -18.40 -16.53
N PHE A 21 10.46 -18.33 -15.39
CA PHE A 21 9.82 -18.50 -14.09
C PHE A 21 8.65 -17.53 -13.90
N TYR A 22 8.85 -16.23 -14.09
CA TYR A 22 7.77 -15.25 -13.93
C TYR A 22 6.69 -15.34 -15.01
N ALA A 23 7.04 -15.72 -16.26
CA ALA A 23 6.09 -15.87 -17.34
C ALA A 23 5.13 -17.07 -17.13
N PHE A 24 5.64 -18.16 -16.57
CA PHE A 24 4.88 -19.39 -16.37
C PHE A 24 4.38 -19.60 -14.94
N TRP A 25 4.77 -18.74 -13.98
CA TRP A 25 4.24 -18.80 -12.62
C TRP A 25 2.75 -18.49 -12.62
N PRO A 26 1.87 -19.41 -12.16
CA PRO A 26 0.42 -19.28 -12.35
C PRO A 26 -0.19 -17.99 -11.77
N LEU A 27 0.38 -17.46 -10.69
CA LEU A 27 -0.09 -16.23 -10.07
C LEU A 27 0.17 -14.99 -10.93
N THR A 28 1.23 -14.97 -11.75
CA THR A 28 1.57 -13.79 -12.57
C THR A 28 0.49 -13.49 -13.62
N PRO A 29 0.07 -14.43 -14.50
CA PRO A 29 -1.01 -14.15 -15.44
C PRO A 29 -2.36 -13.91 -14.74
N LEU A 30 -2.68 -14.63 -13.65
CA LEU A 30 -3.92 -14.43 -12.92
C LEU A 30 -4.01 -13.02 -12.31
N THR A 31 -2.95 -12.53 -11.67
CA THR A 31 -2.91 -11.18 -11.11
C THR A 31 -2.88 -10.10 -12.19
N THR A 32 -2.24 -10.37 -13.34
CA THR A 32 -2.17 -9.42 -14.47
C THR A 32 -3.51 -9.31 -15.20
N MET A 33 -4.26 -10.41 -15.30
CA MET A 33 -5.60 -10.43 -15.89
C MET A 33 -6.67 -9.84 -14.96
N SER A 34 -6.45 -9.85 -13.65
CA SER A 34 -7.31 -9.13 -12.72
C SER A 34 -7.13 -7.63 -12.92
N LEU A 35 -8.21 -6.90 -13.19
CA LEU A 35 -8.22 -5.43 -13.23
C LEU A 35 -8.03 -4.83 -11.82
N CYS A 36 -7.01 -5.34 -11.11
CA CYS A 36 -6.73 -4.94 -9.74
C CYS A 36 -5.71 -3.81 -9.72
N LYS A 37 -6.02 -2.75 -8.98
CA LYS A 37 -5.10 -1.63 -8.72
C LYS A 37 -3.75 -2.08 -8.14
N ASP A 38 -3.71 -3.24 -7.49
CA ASP A 38 -2.50 -3.78 -6.84
C ASP A 38 -1.44 -4.20 -7.86
N THR A 39 -1.85 -4.64 -9.07
CA THR A 39 -0.91 -4.93 -10.16
C THR A 39 -0.18 -3.67 -10.61
N LEU A 40 -0.92 -2.57 -10.83
CA LEU A 40 -0.32 -1.28 -11.21
C LEU A 40 0.56 -0.71 -10.10
N PHE A 41 0.13 -0.85 -8.85
CA PHE A 41 0.93 -0.47 -7.68
C PHE A 41 2.26 -1.23 -7.62
N THR A 42 2.25 -2.54 -7.86
CA THR A 42 3.46 -3.38 -7.87
C THR A 42 4.43 -2.98 -8.98
N ILE A 43 3.92 -2.68 -10.17
CA ILE A 43 4.73 -2.16 -11.28
C ILE A 43 5.38 -0.83 -10.90
N CYS A 44 4.63 0.08 -10.27
CA CYS A 44 5.17 1.36 -9.79
C CYS A 44 6.29 1.16 -8.76
N ILE A 45 6.12 0.25 -7.80
CA ILE A 45 7.16 -0.09 -6.82
C ILE A 45 8.42 -0.62 -7.51
N LEU A 46 8.27 -1.53 -8.47
CA LEU A 46 9.41 -2.09 -9.21
C LEU A 46 10.19 -0.99 -9.93
N ILE A 47 9.49 -0.13 -10.68
CA ILE A 47 10.11 1.00 -11.39
C ILE A 47 10.78 1.96 -10.40
N ALA A 48 10.10 2.31 -9.31
CA ALA A 48 10.66 3.17 -8.26
C ALA A 48 11.94 2.57 -7.67
N THR A 49 11.95 1.28 -7.36
CA THR A 49 13.13 0.58 -6.83
C THR A 49 14.30 0.61 -7.82
N ILE A 50 14.05 0.35 -9.10
CA ILE A 50 15.09 0.43 -10.15
C ILE A 50 15.63 1.86 -10.26
N MET A 51 14.76 2.86 -10.24
CA MET A 51 15.16 4.27 -10.30
C MET A 51 15.96 4.70 -9.07
N LEU A 52 15.56 4.27 -7.86
CA LEU A 52 16.30 4.53 -6.63
C LEU A 52 17.66 3.84 -6.62
N PHE A 53 17.73 2.60 -7.08
CA PHE A 53 19.00 1.88 -7.24
C PHE A 53 19.95 2.61 -8.21
N HIS A 54 19.44 3.08 -9.35
CA HIS A 54 20.22 3.90 -10.30
C HIS A 54 20.65 5.23 -9.68
N LEU A 55 19.76 5.89 -8.92
CA LEU A 55 20.05 7.13 -8.20
C LEU A 55 21.20 6.95 -7.19
N LEU A 56 21.21 5.85 -6.43
CA LEU A 56 22.25 5.58 -5.43
C LEU A 56 23.58 5.16 -6.06
N LYS A 57 23.53 4.41 -7.16
CA LYS A 57 24.72 3.88 -7.82
C LYS A 57 25.43 4.92 -8.70
N GLU A 58 24.68 5.72 -9.45
CA GLU A 58 25.19 6.69 -10.42
C GLU A 58 24.45 8.04 -10.29
N PRO A 59 24.58 8.74 -9.14
CA PRO A 59 23.77 9.92 -8.84
C PRO A 59 23.99 11.05 -9.83
N GLU A 60 25.21 11.27 -10.30
CA GLU A 60 25.51 12.33 -11.27
C GLU A 60 24.81 12.10 -12.60
N MET A 61 24.88 10.88 -13.13
CA MET A 61 24.19 10.52 -14.37
C MET A 61 22.66 10.59 -14.21
N PHE A 62 22.14 10.14 -13.09
CA PHE A 62 20.73 10.22 -12.78
C PHE A 62 20.22 11.65 -12.81
N TRP A 63 20.90 12.56 -12.09
CA TRP A 63 20.48 13.96 -11.97
C TRP A 63 20.74 14.82 -13.23
N LYS A 64 21.63 14.43 -14.13
CA LYS A 64 21.81 15.09 -15.42
C LYS A 64 20.58 14.99 -16.32
N LYS A 65 19.87 13.86 -16.31
CA LYS A 65 18.71 13.61 -17.17
C LYS A 65 17.42 14.14 -16.53
N LYS A 66 16.79 15.17 -17.13
CA LYS A 66 15.51 15.71 -16.71
C LYS A 66 14.43 14.61 -16.61
N ARG A 67 14.42 13.67 -17.58
CA ARG A 67 13.50 12.54 -17.60
C ARG A 67 13.55 11.69 -16.32
N ASN A 68 14.73 11.42 -15.78
CA ASN A 68 14.88 10.62 -14.56
C ASN A 68 14.31 11.36 -13.34
N ARG A 69 14.57 12.67 -13.25
CA ARG A 69 14.06 13.50 -12.14
C ARG A 69 12.54 13.58 -12.14
N VAL A 70 11.96 13.91 -13.28
CA VAL A 70 10.51 13.99 -13.44
C VAL A 70 9.88 12.60 -13.29
N GLY A 71 10.48 11.59 -13.92
CA GLY A 71 10.00 10.21 -13.85
C GLY A 71 9.94 9.68 -12.42
N LEU A 72 10.93 10.00 -11.56
CA LEU A 72 10.91 9.59 -10.15
C LEU A 72 9.74 10.22 -9.39
N ILE A 73 9.49 11.51 -9.59
CA ILE A 73 8.37 12.22 -8.94
C ILE A 73 7.04 11.64 -9.43
N VAL A 74 6.89 11.44 -10.73
CA VAL A 74 5.66 10.90 -11.34
C VAL A 74 5.39 9.48 -10.83
N ILE A 75 6.39 8.60 -10.79
CA ILE A 75 6.20 7.23 -10.32
C ILE A 75 5.83 7.16 -8.83
N PHE A 76 6.39 8.06 -8.01
CA PHE A 76 6.01 8.18 -6.60
C PHE A 76 4.57 8.66 -6.41
N ILE A 77 4.12 9.61 -7.24
CA ILE A 77 2.73 10.07 -7.21
C ILE A 77 1.80 8.94 -7.66
N LEU A 78 2.09 8.27 -8.77
CA LEU A 78 1.27 7.15 -9.26
C LEU A 78 1.17 6.02 -8.24
N GLN A 79 2.29 5.67 -7.60
CA GLN A 79 2.32 4.67 -6.52
C GLN A 79 1.34 5.01 -5.39
N GLY A 80 1.30 6.27 -4.95
CA GLY A 80 0.39 6.71 -3.90
C GLY A 80 -1.06 6.83 -4.35
N LEU A 81 -1.30 7.16 -5.64
CA LEU A 81 -2.66 7.21 -6.20
C LEU A 81 -3.28 5.82 -6.37
N PHE A 82 -2.49 4.81 -6.75
CA PHE A 82 -3.00 3.44 -6.88
C PHE A 82 -3.30 2.81 -5.52
N ARG A 83 -2.52 3.16 -4.49
CA ARG A 83 -2.73 2.62 -3.14
C ARG A 83 -2.25 3.60 -2.06
N ASN A 84 -3.10 3.85 -1.05
CA ASN A 84 -2.76 4.74 0.07
C ASN A 84 -1.47 4.31 0.79
N ASN A 85 -1.17 3.01 0.82
CA ASN A 85 0.08 2.48 1.38
C ASN A 85 1.33 3.01 0.66
N GLY A 86 1.21 3.50 -0.58
CA GLY A 86 2.29 4.13 -1.31
C GLY A 86 2.84 5.38 -0.62
N LEU A 87 1.99 6.20 0.01
CA LEU A 87 2.43 7.34 0.81
C LEU A 87 3.26 6.90 2.02
N TYR A 88 2.80 5.88 2.76
CA TYR A 88 3.54 5.35 3.91
C TYR A 88 4.89 4.75 3.50
N LEU A 89 4.93 4.06 2.36
CA LEU A 89 6.18 3.54 1.82
C LEU A 89 7.18 4.66 1.50
N LEU A 90 6.71 5.78 0.92
CA LEU A 90 7.56 6.94 0.66
C LEU A 90 8.07 7.58 1.96
N LEU A 91 7.21 7.72 2.97
CA LEU A 91 7.61 8.26 4.27
C LEU A 91 8.67 7.42 4.95
N VAL A 92 8.55 6.08 4.89
CA VAL A 92 9.54 5.16 5.45
C VAL A 92 10.83 5.17 4.62
N ALA A 93 10.75 5.12 3.28
CA ALA A 93 11.93 5.09 2.42
C ALA A 93 12.74 6.39 2.44
N PHE A 94 12.09 7.53 2.66
CA PHE A 94 12.68 8.87 2.59
C PHE A 94 13.93 9.04 3.48
N PRO A 95 13.90 8.77 4.80
CA PRO A 95 15.08 8.95 5.64
C PRO A 95 16.24 8.06 5.21
N PHE A 96 15.99 6.82 4.81
CA PHE A 96 17.04 5.89 4.37
C PHE A 96 17.72 6.38 3.09
N ILE A 97 16.93 6.78 2.09
CA ILE A 97 17.47 7.28 0.82
C ILE A 97 18.22 8.62 1.02
N LEU A 98 17.73 9.46 1.92
CA LEU A 98 18.40 10.74 2.26
C LEU A 98 19.75 10.51 2.94
N LEU A 99 19.86 9.50 3.81
CA LEU A 99 21.11 9.12 4.48
C LEU A 99 22.12 8.53 3.50
N LEU A 100 21.66 7.65 2.59
CA LEU A 100 22.51 6.99 1.61
C LEU A 100 22.96 7.94 0.49
N GLY A 101 22.15 8.91 0.11
CA GLY A 101 22.38 9.84 -1.01
C GLY A 101 23.32 11.00 -0.68
N LYS A 102 24.51 10.73 -0.11
CA LYS A 102 25.52 11.75 0.22
C LYS A 102 25.85 12.59 -1.01
N GLY A 103 25.93 13.92 -0.85
CA GLY A 103 26.22 14.87 -1.93
C GLY A 103 25.00 15.36 -2.72
N PHE A 104 23.88 14.65 -2.71
CA PHE A 104 22.66 15.03 -3.46
C PHE A 104 21.42 15.19 -2.57
N ARG A 105 21.59 15.29 -1.25
CA ARG A 105 20.51 15.33 -0.26
C ARG A 105 19.41 16.35 -0.57
N LYS A 106 19.75 17.57 -0.98
CA LYS A 106 18.77 18.60 -1.32
C LYS A 106 17.87 18.19 -2.49
N ARG A 107 18.43 17.56 -3.51
CA ARG A 107 17.66 17.09 -4.68
C ARG A 107 16.77 15.89 -4.33
N ILE A 108 17.28 14.95 -3.53
CA ILE A 108 16.52 13.83 -3.00
C ILE A 108 15.38 14.34 -2.14
N PHE A 109 15.65 15.27 -1.22
CA PHE A 109 14.65 15.87 -0.35
C PHE A 109 13.49 16.46 -1.17
N ILE A 110 13.76 17.27 -2.18
CA ILE A 110 12.73 17.87 -3.04
C ILE A 110 11.94 16.81 -3.79
N SER A 111 12.62 15.77 -4.31
CA SER A 111 11.98 14.70 -5.09
C SER A 111 11.04 13.83 -4.27
N PHE A 112 11.26 13.68 -2.97
CA PHE A 112 10.34 13.02 -2.05
C PHE A 112 9.28 13.97 -1.49
N LEU A 113 9.66 15.20 -1.18
CA LEU A 113 8.74 16.19 -0.59
C LEU A 113 7.57 16.50 -1.51
N ILE A 114 7.81 16.67 -2.82
CA ILE A 114 6.75 16.97 -3.79
C ILE A 114 5.65 15.89 -3.78
N PRO A 115 5.93 14.60 -4.00
CA PRO A 115 4.89 13.58 -3.96
C PRO A 115 4.27 13.40 -2.56
N ILE A 116 5.02 13.55 -1.49
CA ILE A 116 4.49 13.47 -0.12
C ILE A 116 3.47 14.58 0.14
N LEU A 117 3.80 15.84 -0.21
CA LEU A 117 2.86 16.95 -0.08
C LEU A 117 1.67 16.83 -1.02
N PHE A 118 1.90 16.36 -2.25
CA PHE A 118 0.83 16.16 -3.21
C PHE A 118 -0.18 15.10 -2.71
N LEU A 119 0.31 13.94 -2.28
CA LEU A 119 -0.54 12.85 -1.82
C LEU A 119 -1.13 13.07 -0.43
N GLY A 120 -0.35 13.63 0.50
CA GLY A 120 -0.75 13.78 1.90
C GLY A 120 -1.54 15.06 2.21
N VAL A 121 -1.39 16.11 1.38
CA VAL A 121 -2.02 17.40 1.63
C VAL A 121 -2.93 17.82 0.48
N PHE A 122 -2.41 17.86 -0.75
CA PHE A 122 -3.17 18.37 -1.89
C PHE A 122 -4.39 17.47 -2.22
N ILE A 123 -4.19 16.17 -2.33
CA ILE A 123 -5.29 15.24 -2.62
C ILE A 123 -6.38 15.30 -1.53
N PRO A 124 -6.09 15.13 -0.22
CA PRO A 124 -7.13 15.14 0.80
C PRO A 124 -7.81 16.51 0.97
N LYS A 125 -7.04 17.61 0.95
CA LYS A 125 -7.59 18.93 1.25
C LYS A 125 -8.21 19.65 0.05
N VAL A 126 -7.72 19.38 -1.15
CA VAL A 126 -8.18 20.10 -2.35
C VAL A 126 -9.08 19.20 -3.19
N VAL A 127 -8.56 18.04 -3.61
CA VAL A 127 -9.30 17.18 -4.54
C VAL A 127 -10.57 16.62 -3.88
N PHE A 128 -10.48 16.05 -2.68
CA PHE A 128 -11.65 15.48 -1.99
C PHE A 128 -12.69 16.54 -1.64
N ASN A 129 -12.27 17.76 -1.27
CA ASN A 129 -13.21 18.84 -0.99
C ASN A 129 -13.93 19.35 -2.26
N ILE A 130 -13.21 19.47 -3.39
CA ILE A 130 -13.80 19.92 -4.65
C ILE A 130 -14.73 18.85 -5.24
N THR A 131 -14.31 17.59 -5.22
CA THR A 131 -15.04 16.48 -5.82
C THR A 131 -16.09 15.89 -4.88
N GLN A 132 -16.15 16.31 -3.62
CA GLN A 132 -17.01 15.76 -2.56
C GLN A 132 -16.92 14.23 -2.43
N ILE A 133 -15.77 13.66 -2.83
CA ILE A 133 -15.49 12.22 -2.68
C ILE A 133 -15.25 11.95 -1.20
N ALA A 134 -16.06 11.07 -0.62
CA ALA A 134 -15.83 10.59 0.74
C ALA A 134 -14.48 9.86 0.83
N PRO A 135 -13.68 10.09 1.89
CA PRO A 135 -12.47 9.30 2.11
C PRO A 135 -12.81 7.81 2.20
N GLY A 136 -11.84 6.97 1.84
CA GLY A 136 -12.02 5.52 1.90
C GLY A 136 -12.51 5.07 3.28
N SER A 137 -13.39 4.07 3.31
CA SER A 137 -13.99 3.60 4.55
C SER A 137 -12.92 3.07 5.52
N GLU A 138 -12.96 3.50 6.77
CA GLU A 138 -12.10 2.96 7.84
C GLU A 138 -12.28 1.46 8.06
N LYS A 139 -13.41 0.90 7.61
CA LYS A 139 -13.67 -0.56 7.61
C LYS A 139 -12.56 -1.37 6.96
N GLU A 140 -11.92 -0.82 5.91
CA GLU A 140 -10.84 -1.52 5.22
C GLU A 140 -9.60 -1.68 6.09
N MET A 141 -9.32 -0.73 6.96
CA MET A 141 -8.22 -0.81 7.94
C MET A 141 -8.50 -1.85 9.02
N LEU A 142 -9.79 -2.08 9.32
CA LEU A 142 -10.25 -2.99 10.36
C LEU A 142 -10.53 -4.41 9.84
N SER A 143 -10.26 -4.70 8.57
CA SER A 143 -10.55 -6.00 7.95
C SER A 143 -10.00 -7.18 8.76
N VAL A 144 -8.72 -7.12 9.16
CA VAL A 144 -8.06 -8.19 9.92
C VAL A 144 -8.61 -8.30 11.35
N PRO A 145 -8.67 -7.21 12.15
CA PRO A 145 -9.27 -7.28 13.49
C PRO A 145 -10.70 -7.82 13.50
N LEU A 146 -11.56 -7.34 12.58
CA LEU A 146 -12.96 -7.78 12.49
C LEU A 146 -13.07 -9.28 12.16
N GLN A 147 -12.26 -9.73 11.20
CA GLN A 147 -12.20 -11.14 10.80
C GLN A 147 -11.72 -12.04 11.94
N GLN A 148 -10.67 -11.61 12.67
CA GLN A 148 -10.12 -12.39 13.78
C GLN A 148 -11.08 -12.46 14.95
N THR A 149 -11.80 -11.36 15.26
CA THR A 149 -12.82 -11.35 16.33
C THR A 149 -13.98 -12.30 15.97
N ALA A 150 -14.44 -12.28 14.72
CA ALA A 150 -15.49 -13.19 14.29
C ALA A 150 -15.02 -14.67 14.32
N ARG A 151 -13.76 -14.92 13.96
CA ARG A 151 -13.15 -16.25 14.10
C ARG A 151 -13.06 -16.70 15.55
N LEU A 152 -12.58 -15.83 16.45
CA LEU A 152 -12.50 -16.14 17.89
C LEU A 152 -13.86 -16.53 18.46
N LEU A 153 -14.91 -15.77 18.12
CA LEU A 153 -16.27 -16.07 18.55
C LEU A 153 -16.75 -17.43 17.99
N LYS A 154 -16.39 -17.75 16.76
CA LYS A 154 -16.80 -19.01 16.13
C LYS A 154 -16.07 -20.24 16.68
N GLU A 155 -14.78 -20.12 16.97
CA GLU A 155 -13.94 -21.25 17.38
C GLU A 155 -13.86 -21.41 18.89
N HIS A 156 -13.96 -20.29 19.65
CA HIS A 156 -13.70 -20.20 21.09
C HIS A 156 -14.74 -19.36 21.84
N GLU A 157 -16.02 -19.52 21.51
CA GLU A 157 -17.10 -18.73 22.06
C GLU A 157 -17.15 -18.77 23.60
N ASN A 158 -16.85 -19.94 24.19
CA ASN A 158 -16.89 -20.18 25.63
C ASN A 158 -15.76 -19.45 26.39
N ASP A 159 -14.68 -19.12 25.71
CA ASP A 159 -13.51 -18.42 26.30
C ASP A 159 -13.71 -16.89 26.35
N VAL A 160 -14.73 -16.37 25.66
CA VAL A 160 -15.05 -14.95 25.61
C VAL A 160 -16.02 -14.58 26.72
N THR A 161 -15.62 -13.61 27.57
CA THR A 161 -16.46 -13.19 28.72
C THR A 161 -17.74 -12.48 28.24
N GLN A 162 -18.80 -12.53 29.04
CA GLN A 162 -20.06 -11.82 28.73
C GLN A 162 -19.87 -10.31 28.57
N LYS A 163 -18.90 -9.74 29.29
CA LYS A 163 -18.53 -8.32 29.14
C LYS A 163 -17.94 -8.03 27.76
N ASP A 164 -17.04 -8.90 27.27
CA ASP A 164 -16.41 -8.73 25.96
C ASP A 164 -17.42 -8.96 24.83
N LYS A 165 -18.31 -9.94 24.96
CA LYS A 165 -19.41 -10.17 24.01
C LYS A 165 -20.25 -8.90 23.84
N LYS A 166 -20.61 -8.24 24.96
CA LYS A 166 -21.38 -7.00 24.92
C LYS A 166 -20.64 -5.83 24.29
N ILE A 167 -19.31 -5.74 24.50
CA ILE A 167 -18.47 -4.75 23.82
C ILE A 167 -18.43 -5.02 22.31
N ILE A 168 -18.27 -6.28 21.90
CA ILE A 168 -18.28 -6.67 20.50
C ILE A 168 -19.63 -6.32 19.84
N GLU A 169 -20.75 -6.62 20.49
CA GLU A 169 -22.09 -6.25 19.99
C GLU A 169 -22.21 -4.75 19.74
N THR A 170 -21.83 -3.95 20.72
CA THR A 170 -21.98 -2.49 20.63
C THR A 170 -21.03 -1.85 19.62
N THR A 171 -19.86 -2.44 19.39
CA THR A 171 -18.83 -1.86 18.51
C THR A 171 -18.84 -2.43 17.09
N MET A 172 -19.07 -3.73 16.92
CA MET A 172 -18.93 -4.40 15.62
C MET A 172 -20.26 -4.65 14.91
N CYS A 173 -21.32 -4.89 15.66
CA CYS A 173 -22.68 -5.15 15.13
C CYS A 173 -23.77 -4.41 15.91
N PRO A 174 -23.69 -3.06 16.01
CA PRO A 174 -24.64 -2.29 16.82
C PRO A 174 -26.08 -2.54 16.37
N GLY A 175 -26.92 -2.94 17.32
CA GLY A 175 -28.33 -3.28 17.08
C GLY A 175 -28.58 -4.73 16.69
N SER A 176 -27.56 -5.58 16.70
CA SER A 176 -27.66 -7.03 16.41
C SER A 176 -26.89 -7.83 17.45
N ASP A 177 -27.27 -9.07 17.64
CA ASP A 177 -26.56 -10.03 18.50
C ASP A 177 -25.20 -10.40 17.86
N TYR A 178 -24.18 -10.68 18.71
CA TYR A 178 -22.84 -11.09 18.24
C TYR A 178 -22.87 -12.39 17.42
N HIS A 179 -23.89 -13.23 17.55
CA HIS A 179 -24.05 -14.46 16.75
C HIS A 179 -24.08 -14.18 15.24
N ILE A 180 -24.50 -12.97 14.80
CA ILE A 180 -24.48 -12.59 13.41
C ILE A 180 -23.04 -12.53 12.84
N LEU A 181 -22.04 -12.27 13.70
CA LEU A 181 -20.62 -12.31 13.29
C LEU A 181 -20.15 -13.73 13.04
N ILE A 182 -20.66 -14.70 13.81
CA ILE A 182 -20.38 -16.12 13.66
C ILE A 182 -21.00 -16.64 12.36
N GLU A 183 -22.24 -16.28 12.08
CA GLU A 183 -22.96 -16.67 10.86
C GLU A 183 -22.32 -16.08 9.61
N ARG A 184 -21.87 -14.82 9.68
CA ARG A 184 -21.25 -14.11 8.56
C ARG A 184 -19.76 -14.37 8.40
N TYR A 185 -19.14 -15.13 9.29
CA TYR A 185 -17.73 -15.44 9.20
C TYR A 185 -17.43 -16.34 8.00
N ASP A 186 -16.62 -15.85 7.07
CA ASP A 186 -16.03 -16.61 5.96
C ASP A 186 -14.50 -16.57 6.08
N PRO A 187 -13.80 -17.71 6.21
CA PRO A 187 -12.34 -17.73 6.31
C PRO A 187 -11.62 -17.20 5.06
N ARG A 188 -12.34 -17.10 3.94
CA ARG A 188 -11.77 -16.62 2.65
C ARG A 188 -11.91 -15.11 2.44
N SER A 189 -12.88 -14.48 3.13
CA SER A 189 -13.18 -13.06 2.93
C SER A 189 -13.63 -12.39 4.22
N SER A 190 -13.10 -11.19 4.48
CA SER A 190 -13.58 -10.33 5.58
C SER A 190 -14.82 -9.50 5.20
N ASP A 191 -15.23 -9.48 3.94
CA ASP A 191 -16.28 -8.59 3.44
C ASP A 191 -17.63 -8.81 4.11
N PRO A 192 -18.10 -10.06 4.35
CA PRO A 192 -19.37 -10.27 5.03
C PRO A 192 -19.40 -9.73 6.47
N VAL A 193 -18.29 -9.85 7.19
CA VAL A 193 -18.15 -9.32 8.57
C VAL A 193 -18.00 -7.80 8.57
N LYS A 194 -17.21 -7.23 7.65
CA LYS A 194 -17.08 -5.79 7.48
C LYS A 194 -18.40 -5.09 7.15
N ALA A 195 -19.28 -5.75 6.44
CA ALA A 195 -20.58 -5.19 6.10
C ALA A 195 -21.45 -4.89 7.33
N LEU A 196 -21.24 -5.60 8.44
CA LEU A 196 -21.97 -5.39 9.69
C LEU A 196 -21.45 -4.15 10.45
N TYR A 197 -20.18 -3.82 10.27
CA TYR A 197 -19.56 -2.69 10.96
C TYR A 197 -20.00 -1.36 10.36
N ASN A 198 -20.73 -0.55 11.15
CA ASN A 198 -21.22 0.76 10.71
C ASN A 198 -20.59 1.90 11.53
N ILE A 199 -19.60 2.58 10.96
CA ILE A 199 -18.86 3.67 11.62
C ILE A 199 -19.76 4.84 12.03
N LYS A 200 -20.86 5.11 11.28
CA LYS A 200 -21.77 6.21 11.59
C LYS A 200 -22.55 6.00 12.90
N GLN A 201 -22.79 4.75 13.29
CA GLN A 201 -23.47 4.44 14.55
C GLN A 201 -22.52 4.56 15.76
N THR A 202 -21.23 4.25 15.58
CA THR A 202 -20.21 4.38 16.64
C THR A 202 -19.82 5.84 16.92
N SER A 203 -19.87 6.73 15.94
CA SER A 203 -19.55 8.16 16.12
C SER A 203 -20.66 8.96 16.81
N GLY A 204 -21.89 8.46 16.84
CA GLY A 204 -23.01 9.09 17.55
C GLY A 204 -23.08 8.74 19.05
N GLN A 205 -22.20 7.86 19.54
CA GLN A 205 -22.15 7.40 20.94
C GLN A 205 -20.94 7.94 21.73
N ARG A 206 -20.23 8.93 21.20
CA ARG A 206 -19.14 9.64 21.89
C ARG A 206 -19.59 10.97 22.43
#